data_d237587f7026a6dcad9ba801c0468873
#
_entry.id   d237587f7026a6dcad9ba801c0468873
#
_cell.length_a   1.000
_cell.length_b   1.000
_cell.length_c   1.000
_cell.angle_alpha   90.00
_cell.angle_beta   90.00
_cell.angle_gamma   90.00
#
_symmetry.space_group_name_H-M   'P 1'
#
loop_
_entity.id
_entity.type
_entity.pdbx_description
1 polymer ?
#
loop_
_entity_poly.entity_id
_entity_poly.type
_entity_poly.pdbx_seq_one_letter_code
_entity_poly.pdbx_strand_id
1 'polypeptide(L)'
;MTSVPETAPAVLVLADGTVFEGLACGSRGSVVGEVVFNTGMTGYQEVLTDPSYSGQLVTFTYPELGNTGVNGEDQEADLPHARGFIARQLAPLPSNWRCQQALPTWLDQHGVVGIHGIDTRALVRHLRDVGAMNGVISSDGRSPQALLQELQSAPSMEGLNLADRVSTKTAYTWTKACAASFDQRLKPSPDRPYRVVAIDFGIKRAILDRLVGHGCEVTVLPASSCLDDVLAHQPEGVFLSNGPGDPSAVTGGIALAKALVEQKSLPLFGICLGHQILGLALGGTTFKLDFGHRGLNHPCGTTGQVEITSQNHGFALDAQSLPASVEVTHLNLNDRTVAAMAHRDQPLFGVQYHPEASPGPHDADHHFGRFVALMAERR
;
A
#
# COMPACT_ATOMS: atom_id res chain seq x y z
N MET A 1 10.62 17.47 32.43
CA MET A 1 11.77 16.74 31.82
C MET A 1 11.30 15.33 31.67
N THR A 2 10.80 14.95 30.51
CA THR A 2 10.48 13.55 30.18
C THR A 2 11.79 12.83 29.99
N SER A 3 12.06 11.83 30.84
CA SER A 3 13.22 10.94 30.70
C SER A 3 13.26 10.38 29.30
N VAL A 4 14.38 10.54 28.59
CA VAL A 4 14.66 9.80 27.37
C VAL A 4 14.52 8.32 27.74
N PRO A 5 13.66 7.53 27.04
CA PRO A 5 13.51 6.14 27.35
C PRO A 5 14.87 5.46 27.21
N GLU A 6 15.23 4.63 28.21
CA GLU A 6 16.47 3.88 28.24
C GLU A 6 16.57 3.06 26.95
N THR A 7 17.57 3.34 26.13
CA THR A 7 17.75 2.70 24.82
C THR A 7 18.27 1.26 25.03
N ALA A 8 17.38 0.27 24.98
CA ALA A 8 17.81 -1.12 25.07
C ALA A 8 18.39 -1.62 23.74
N PRO A 9 19.38 -2.52 23.79
CA PRO A 9 19.87 -3.21 22.60
C PRO A 9 18.73 -3.92 21.85
N ALA A 10 18.81 -3.92 20.52
CA ALA A 10 17.95 -4.70 19.65
C ALA A 10 18.76 -5.28 18.51
N VAL A 11 18.27 -6.36 17.93
CA VAL A 11 18.86 -6.99 16.75
C VAL A 11 17.82 -7.19 15.66
N LEU A 12 18.26 -7.05 14.41
CA LEU A 12 17.55 -7.53 13.23
C LEU A 12 18.33 -8.73 12.70
N VAL A 13 17.66 -9.88 12.57
CA VAL A 13 18.22 -11.08 11.94
C VAL A 13 17.43 -11.36 10.67
N LEU A 14 18.14 -11.56 9.56
CA LEU A 14 17.54 -11.93 8.27
C LEU A 14 17.53 -13.46 8.09
N ALA A 15 16.70 -13.95 7.19
CA ALA A 15 16.54 -15.38 6.93
C ALA A 15 17.81 -16.07 6.41
N ASP A 16 18.74 -15.33 5.82
CA ASP A 16 20.05 -15.81 5.39
C ASP A 16 21.12 -15.81 6.50
N GLY A 17 20.74 -15.41 7.72
CA GLY A 17 21.63 -15.31 8.89
C GLY A 17 22.37 -13.99 9.04
N THR A 18 22.16 -13.02 8.15
CA THR A 18 22.74 -11.67 8.30
C THR A 18 22.14 -10.96 9.51
N VAL A 19 22.98 -10.32 10.32
CA VAL A 19 22.62 -9.68 11.58
C VAL A 19 22.98 -8.20 11.56
N PHE A 20 22.06 -7.36 12.01
CA PHE A 20 22.28 -5.95 12.28
C PHE A 20 21.98 -5.64 13.74
N GLU A 21 22.94 -5.07 14.45
CA GLU A 21 22.79 -4.63 15.82
C GLU A 21 22.39 -3.14 15.88
N GLY A 22 21.50 -2.80 16.80
CA GLY A 22 21.00 -1.45 16.97
C GLY A 22 20.31 -1.24 18.31
N LEU A 23 19.41 -0.29 18.36
CA LEU A 23 18.67 0.11 19.55
C LEU A 23 17.19 -0.07 19.31
N ALA A 24 16.47 -0.53 20.33
CA ALA A 24 15.01 -0.67 20.26
C ALA A 24 14.32 0.68 20.25
N CYS A 25 13.26 0.79 19.46
CA CYS A 25 12.31 1.90 19.49
C CYS A 25 10.88 1.37 19.39
N GLY A 26 9.91 2.14 19.93
CA GLY A 26 8.55 1.67 20.09
C GLY A 26 8.44 0.56 21.13
N SER A 27 7.54 -0.39 20.92
CA SER A 27 7.28 -1.47 21.86
C SER A 27 8.44 -2.45 21.95
N ARG A 28 8.61 -3.02 23.15
CA ARG A 28 9.59 -4.10 23.41
C ARG A 28 9.04 -5.44 22.95
N GLY A 29 9.92 -6.33 22.54
CA GLY A 29 9.57 -7.69 22.15
C GLY A 29 10.22 -8.13 20.86
N SER A 30 9.56 -9.05 20.18
CA SER A 30 10.05 -9.64 18.93
C SER A 30 8.93 -9.68 17.90
N VAL A 31 9.28 -9.43 16.64
CA VAL A 31 8.32 -9.41 15.52
C VAL A 31 8.97 -9.95 14.26
N VAL A 32 8.24 -10.84 13.56
CA VAL A 32 8.66 -11.44 12.29
C VAL A 32 7.86 -10.82 11.14
N GLY A 33 8.51 -10.61 10.00
CA GLY A 33 7.88 -10.16 8.77
C GLY A 33 8.85 -10.14 7.59
N GLU A 34 8.33 -9.91 6.38
CA GLU A 34 9.18 -9.69 5.21
C GLU A 34 9.88 -8.34 5.32
N VAL A 35 11.21 -8.33 5.28
CA VAL A 35 12.00 -7.10 5.35
C VAL A 35 12.00 -6.44 3.97
N VAL A 36 11.44 -5.24 3.92
CA VAL A 36 11.34 -4.43 2.70
C VAL A 36 11.91 -3.04 2.95
N PHE A 37 12.17 -2.28 1.90
CA PHE A 37 12.65 -0.90 2.03
C PHE A 37 11.78 0.08 1.25
N ASN A 38 11.59 1.27 1.81
CA ASN A 38 10.89 2.38 1.18
C ASN A 38 11.89 3.53 0.96
N THR A 39 11.95 4.03 -0.28
CA THR A 39 12.86 5.11 -0.70
C THR A 39 12.27 6.52 -0.58
N GLY A 40 11.05 6.64 -0.06
CA GLY A 40 10.41 7.93 0.19
C GLY A 40 11.18 8.76 1.21
N MET A 41 11.27 10.08 0.97
CA MET A 41 11.92 11.03 1.86
C MET A 41 10.97 11.63 2.89
N THR A 42 9.68 11.31 2.83
CA THR A 42 8.60 11.81 3.67
C THR A 42 7.51 10.75 3.82
N GLY A 43 6.52 10.99 4.69
CA GLY A 43 5.33 10.17 4.77
C GLY A 43 5.51 8.87 5.56
N TYR A 44 6.36 8.86 6.58
CA TYR A 44 6.57 7.64 7.38
C TYR A 44 5.31 7.21 8.15
N GLN A 45 4.44 8.15 8.56
CA GLN A 45 3.20 7.82 9.26
C GLN A 45 2.20 7.18 8.31
N GLU A 46 2.05 7.74 7.11
CA GLU A 46 1.23 7.18 6.03
C GLU A 46 1.70 5.77 5.67
N VAL A 47 3.01 5.55 5.53
CA VAL A 47 3.60 4.23 5.28
C VAL A 47 3.30 3.24 6.40
N LEU A 48 3.45 3.64 7.66
CA LEU A 48 3.21 2.76 8.81
C LEU A 48 1.73 2.39 8.98
N THR A 49 0.82 3.27 8.54
CA THR A 49 -0.63 3.06 8.63
C THR A 49 -1.27 2.53 7.36
N ASP A 50 -0.54 2.47 6.22
CA ASP A 50 -1.03 1.86 4.98
C ASP A 50 -1.21 0.34 5.17
N PRO A 51 -2.45 -0.19 5.01
CA PRO A 51 -2.73 -1.61 5.15
C PRO A 51 -1.91 -2.51 4.22
N SER A 52 -1.43 -1.98 3.09
CA SER A 52 -0.59 -2.72 2.13
C SER A 52 0.76 -3.15 2.71
N TYR A 53 1.22 -2.56 3.82
CA TYR A 53 2.43 -3.00 4.54
C TYR A 53 2.17 -4.10 5.57
N SER A 54 0.95 -4.64 5.65
CA SER A 54 0.68 -5.76 6.57
C SER A 54 1.59 -6.96 6.27
N GLY A 55 2.19 -7.50 7.32
CA GLY A 55 3.17 -8.60 7.21
C GLY A 55 4.61 -8.15 6.95
N GLN A 56 4.89 -6.87 6.79
CA GLN A 56 6.20 -6.35 6.41
C GLN A 56 6.91 -5.59 7.54
N LEU A 57 8.25 -5.73 7.61
CA LEU A 57 9.17 -4.93 8.40
C LEU A 57 9.75 -3.85 7.49
N VAL A 58 9.36 -2.60 7.69
CA VAL A 58 9.65 -1.52 6.75
C VAL A 58 10.96 -0.82 7.10
N THR A 59 11.96 -0.93 6.22
CA THR A 59 13.20 -0.18 6.30
C THR A 59 13.04 1.16 5.59
N PHE A 60 13.17 2.24 6.32
CA PHE A 60 13.20 3.59 5.75
C PHE A 60 14.61 3.96 5.32
N THR A 61 14.78 4.32 4.05
CA THR A 61 16.10 4.74 3.54
C THR A 61 16.44 6.18 3.90
N TYR A 62 15.43 6.99 4.21
CA TYR A 62 15.62 8.34 4.72
C TYR A 62 16.33 8.29 6.09
N PRO A 63 17.46 9.02 6.25
CA PRO A 63 18.36 8.78 7.37
C PRO A 63 17.82 9.19 8.74
N GLU A 64 16.92 10.15 8.82
CA GLU A 64 16.40 10.67 10.08
C GLU A 64 14.87 10.78 10.06
N LEU A 65 14.20 10.04 10.92
CA LEU A 65 12.75 9.92 10.98
C LEU A 65 12.18 10.46 12.29
N GLY A 66 10.87 10.81 12.28
CA GLY A 66 10.19 11.34 13.44
C GLY A 66 10.26 12.86 13.59
N ASN A 67 10.94 13.56 12.70
CA ASN A 67 11.10 15.02 12.70
C ASN A 67 9.77 15.76 12.54
N THR A 68 8.80 15.24 11.81
CA THR A 68 7.44 15.79 11.69
C THR A 68 6.58 15.46 12.90
N GLY A 69 6.94 14.41 13.67
CA GLY A 69 6.04 13.81 14.66
C GLY A 69 4.93 13.00 14.03
N VAL A 70 3.85 12.79 14.76
CA VAL A 70 2.64 12.07 14.32
C VAL A 70 1.43 12.96 14.56
N ASN A 71 0.42 12.87 13.68
CA ASN A 71 -0.81 13.65 13.76
C ASN A 71 -2.01 12.86 13.21
N GLY A 72 -3.22 13.35 13.43
CA GLY A 72 -4.46 12.67 13.01
C GLY A 72 -4.82 12.81 11.54
N GLU A 73 -4.07 13.60 10.76
CA GLU A 73 -4.37 13.84 9.33
C GLU A 73 -3.59 12.91 8.41
N ASP A 74 -2.37 12.50 8.81
CA ASP A 74 -1.45 11.69 8.01
C ASP A 74 -1.65 10.17 8.24
N GLN A 75 -2.89 9.76 8.56
CA GLN A 75 -3.24 8.36 8.79
C GLN A 75 -4.01 7.78 7.62
N GLU A 76 -3.53 6.67 7.06
CA GLU A 76 -4.20 5.93 6.00
C GLU A 76 -5.18 4.85 6.54
N ALA A 77 -5.06 4.50 7.83
CA ALA A 77 -5.99 3.64 8.57
C ALA A 77 -6.00 4.03 10.05
N ASP A 78 -6.92 3.45 10.86
CA ASP A 78 -7.04 3.74 12.29
C ASP A 78 -5.83 3.28 13.12
N LEU A 79 -5.16 2.22 12.67
CA LEU A 79 -4.03 1.60 13.35
C LEU A 79 -2.86 1.42 12.39
N PRO A 80 -1.61 1.31 12.88
CA PRO A 80 -0.49 0.90 12.06
C PRO A 80 -0.67 -0.55 11.59
N HIS A 81 -0.33 -0.79 10.33
CA HIS A 81 -0.37 -2.11 9.69
C HIS A 81 1.01 -2.69 9.41
N ALA A 82 2.05 -1.85 9.30
CA ALA A 82 3.42 -2.34 9.23
C ALA A 82 3.74 -3.17 10.48
N ARG A 83 4.34 -4.34 10.28
CA ARG A 83 4.68 -5.25 11.38
C ARG A 83 5.81 -4.73 12.24
N GLY A 84 6.71 -3.96 11.66
CA GLY A 84 7.85 -3.39 12.36
C GLY A 84 8.48 -2.24 11.60
N PHE A 85 9.34 -1.53 12.31
CA PHE A 85 9.97 -0.28 11.89
C PHE A 85 11.49 -0.40 11.95
N ILE A 86 12.18 -0.04 10.88
CA ILE A 86 13.63 -0.09 10.76
C ILE A 86 14.14 1.27 10.28
N ALA A 87 15.01 1.92 11.05
CA ALA A 87 15.55 3.22 10.72
C ALA A 87 17.04 3.35 11.03
N ARG A 88 17.70 4.29 10.34
CA ARG A 88 19.05 4.67 10.68
C ARG A 88 19.08 5.50 11.96
N GLN A 89 18.24 6.50 12.06
CA GLN A 89 18.20 7.41 13.20
C GLN A 89 16.78 7.95 13.42
N LEU A 90 16.44 8.18 14.68
CA LEU A 90 15.22 8.89 15.06
C LEU A 90 15.55 10.31 15.48
N ALA A 91 14.75 11.27 15.04
CA ALA A 91 14.84 12.64 15.50
C ALA A 91 14.61 12.70 17.02
N PRO A 92 15.53 13.28 17.79
CA PRO A 92 15.42 13.33 19.26
C PRO A 92 14.19 14.13 19.72
N LEU A 93 13.78 15.10 18.93
CA LEU A 93 12.59 15.93 19.15
C LEU A 93 11.90 16.20 17.81
N PRO A 94 10.57 16.06 17.74
CA PRO A 94 9.84 16.51 16.56
C PRO A 94 9.87 18.05 16.50
N SER A 95 10.00 18.59 15.29
CA SER A 95 10.10 20.03 15.04
C SER A 95 9.21 20.43 13.86
N ASN A 96 7.90 20.24 14.02
CA ASN A 96 6.91 20.59 13.02
C ASN A 96 5.62 21.09 13.69
N TRP A 97 4.99 22.10 13.13
CA TRP A 97 3.74 22.69 13.66
C TRP A 97 2.56 21.71 13.67
N ARG A 98 2.60 20.65 12.82
CA ARG A 98 1.58 19.59 12.75
C ARG A 98 1.77 18.50 13.80
N CYS A 99 2.90 18.50 14.53
CA CYS A 99 3.20 17.47 15.50
C CYS A 99 2.20 17.48 16.67
N GLN A 100 1.51 16.38 16.85
CA GLN A 100 0.65 16.15 18.03
C GLN A 100 1.32 15.20 19.01
N GLN A 101 2.20 14.31 18.54
CA GLN A 101 2.90 13.32 19.33
C GLN A 101 4.25 12.95 18.71
N ALA A 102 5.23 12.55 19.53
CA ALA A 102 6.51 12.04 19.07
C ALA A 102 6.35 10.61 18.50
N LEU A 103 7.04 10.30 17.41
CA LEU A 103 6.96 9.00 16.73
C LEU A 103 7.30 7.81 17.66
N PRO A 104 8.37 7.82 18.47
CA PRO A 104 8.68 6.68 19.36
C PRO A 104 7.56 6.37 20.36
N THR A 105 6.93 7.40 20.91
CA THR A 105 5.81 7.27 21.86
C THR A 105 4.57 6.68 21.15
N TRP A 106 4.29 7.12 19.93
CA TRP A 106 3.18 6.63 19.13
C TRP A 106 3.39 5.14 18.76
N LEU A 107 4.61 4.76 18.34
CA LEU A 107 4.97 3.38 18.04
C LEU A 107 4.76 2.45 19.25
N ASP A 108 5.18 2.91 20.45
CA ASP A 108 5.01 2.14 21.68
C ASP A 108 3.52 1.95 22.05
N GLN A 109 2.72 3.01 21.98
CA GLN A 109 1.29 2.96 22.26
C GLN A 109 0.52 2.02 21.33
N HIS A 110 0.99 1.82 20.10
CA HIS A 110 0.36 0.97 19.11
C HIS A 110 1.00 -0.42 19.02
N GLY A 111 1.93 -0.75 19.89
CA GLY A 111 2.55 -2.07 19.91
C GLY A 111 3.50 -2.34 18.73
N VAL A 112 4.00 -1.28 18.07
CA VAL A 112 4.93 -1.44 16.94
C VAL A 112 6.35 -1.62 17.45
N VAL A 113 6.94 -2.78 17.16
CA VAL A 113 8.34 -3.09 17.48
C VAL A 113 9.24 -2.50 16.41
N GLY A 114 10.29 -1.78 16.83
CA GLY A 114 11.22 -1.17 15.91
C GLY A 114 12.67 -1.25 16.34
N ILE A 115 13.56 -1.03 15.39
CA ILE A 115 15.01 -0.92 15.58
C ILE A 115 15.54 0.31 14.84
N HIS A 116 16.45 1.04 15.48
CA HIS A 116 17.19 2.13 14.86
C HIS A 116 18.68 2.06 15.21
N GLY A 117 19.47 2.95 14.62
CA GLY A 117 20.92 2.96 14.83
C GLY A 117 21.68 1.98 13.96
N ILE A 118 21.01 1.30 13.01
CA ILE A 118 21.64 0.34 12.09
C ILE A 118 22.10 1.00 10.78
N ASP A 119 22.98 0.34 10.05
CA ASP A 119 23.34 0.74 8.68
C ASP A 119 22.25 0.32 7.69
N THR A 120 21.23 1.18 7.54
CA THR A 120 20.12 0.95 6.59
C THR A 120 20.59 0.94 5.14
N ARG A 121 21.73 1.61 4.81
CA ARG A 121 22.29 1.54 3.45
C ARG A 121 22.85 0.16 3.15
N ALA A 122 23.58 -0.45 4.10
CA ALA A 122 24.07 -1.82 3.95
C ALA A 122 22.91 -2.81 3.84
N LEU A 123 21.87 -2.68 4.68
CA LEU A 123 20.67 -3.51 4.62
C LEU A 123 19.97 -3.40 3.26
N VAL A 124 19.73 -2.19 2.76
CA VAL A 124 19.06 -1.97 1.47
C VAL A 124 19.86 -2.54 0.31
N ARG A 125 21.19 -2.38 0.31
CA ARG A 125 22.04 -3.00 -0.72
C ARG A 125 21.93 -4.52 -0.68
N HIS A 126 21.97 -5.11 0.52
CA HIS A 126 21.82 -6.54 0.70
C HIS A 126 20.48 -7.05 0.12
N LEU A 127 19.36 -6.40 0.48
CA LEU A 127 18.02 -6.76 -0.04
C LEU A 127 17.89 -6.57 -1.57
N ARG A 128 18.62 -5.62 -2.15
CA ARG A 128 18.63 -5.44 -3.62
C ARG A 128 19.41 -6.55 -4.33
N ASP A 129 20.46 -7.02 -3.73
CA ASP A 129 21.36 -8.02 -4.33
C ASP A 129 20.82 -9.44 -4.17
N VAL A 130 20.11 -9.73 -3.06
CA VAL A 130 19.65 -11.08 -2.69
C VAL A 130 18.13 -11.25 -2.79
N GLY A 131 17.38 -10.16 -2.75
CA GLY A 131 15.91 -10.13 -2.71
C GLY A 131 15.35 -9.82 -1.33
N ALA A 132 14.08 -9.40 -1.30
CA ALA A 132 13.33 -9.24 -0.05
C ALA A 132 13.13 -10.60 0.62
N MET A 133 13.34 -10.67 1.93
CA MET A 133 13.29 -11.92 2.69
C MET A 133 12.69 -11.69 4.08
N ASN A 134 12.28 -12.78 4.73
CA ASN A 134 11.84 -12.71 6.11
C ASN A 134 12.98 -12.27 7.04
N GLY A 135 12.62 -11.51 8.06
CA GLY A 135 13.51 -11.11 9.14
C GLY A 135 12.76 -11.03 10.47
N VAL A 136 13.50 -10.92 11.55
CA VAL A 136 12.98 -10.73 12.89
C VAL A 136 13.69 -9.56 13.56
N ILE A 137 12.93 -8.62 14.09
CA ILE A 137 13.43 -7.59 15.01
C ILE A 137 13.17 -8.10 16.41
N SER A 138 14.19 -8.06 17.28
CA SER A 138 14.06 -8.48 18.67
C SER A 138 14.81 -7.55 19.62
N SER A 139 14.15 -7.22 20.75
CA SER A 139 14.72 -6.50 21.89
C SER A 139 14.58 -7.27 23.21
N ASP A 140 14.33 -8.58 23.14
CA ASP A 140 14.08 -9.47 24.29
C ASP A 140 15.34 -10.23 24.76
N GLY A 141 16.51 -9.96 24.17
CA GLY A 141 17.79 -10.54 24.57
C GLY A 141 18.04 -11.95 24.04
N ARG A 142 17.22 -12.46 23.12
CA ARG A 142 17.46 -13.76 22.46
C ARG A 142 18.70 -13.72 21.56
N SER A 143 19.38 -14.86 21.44
CA SER A 143 20.53 -14.95 20.54
C SER A 143 20.12 -14.93 19.07
N PRO A 144 20.97 -14.43 18.17
CA PRO A 144 20.69 -14.46 16.71
C PRO A 144 20.39 -15.87 16.19
N GLN A 145 21.01 -16.91 16.75
CA GLN A 145 20.76 -18.30 16.36
C GLN A 145 19.34 -18.76 16.70
N ALA A 146 18.84 -18.40 17.90
CA ALA A 146 17.46 -18.71 18.28
C ALA A 146 16.43 -17.98 17.41
N LEU A 147 16.71 -16.72 17.05
CA LEU A 147 15.89 -15.93 16.15
C LEU A 147 15.89 -16.49 14.72
N LEU A 148 17.05 -16.95 14.24
CA LEU A 148 17.15 -17.57 12.90
C LEU A 148 16.35 -18.88 12.82
N GLN A 149 16.31 -19.68 13.91
CA GLN A 149 15.46 -20.88 13.96
C GLN A 149 13.96 -20.54 13.87
N GLU A 150 13.52 -19.46 14.51
CA GLU A 150 12.14 -18.96 14.38
C GLU A 150 11.80 -18.60 12.93
N LEU A 151 12.71 -17.93 12.23
CA LEU A 151 12.53 -17.55 10.83
C LEU A 151 12.34 -18.72 9.86
N GLN A 152 12.93 -19.89 10.17
CA GLN A 152 12.77 -21.09 9.34
C GLN A 152 11.31 -21.58 9.25
N SER A 153 10.48 -21.27 10.25
CA SER A 153 9.06 -21.61 10.30
C SER A 153 8.14 -20.47 9.84
N ALA A 154 8.70 -19.29 9.55
CA ALA A 154 7.92 -18.14 9.15
C ALA A 154 7.41 -18.30 7.70
N PRO A 155 6.12 -18.03 7.42
CA PRO A 155 5.59 -18.15 6.06
C PRO A 155 6.22 -17.11 5.13
N SER A 156 6.39 -17.49 3.86
CA SER A 156 6.70 -16.54 2.78
C SER A 156 5.51 -15.62 2.52
N MET A 157 5.75 -14.44 1.96
CA MET A 157 4.67 -13.56 1.45
C MET A 157 3.91 -14.24 0.29
N GLU A 158 4.57 -15.07 -0.49
CA GLU A 158 3.92 -15.86 -1.56
C GLU A 158 2.90 -16.83 -0.98
N GLY A 159 1.71 -16.85 -1.56
CA GLY A 159 0.59 -17.66 -1.13
C GLY A 159 -0.20 -17.10 0.07
N LEU A 160 0.19 -15.94 0.63
CA LEU A 160 -0.53 -15.33 1.75
C LEU A 160 -1.64 -14.40 1.28
N ASN A 161 -2.89 -14.74 1.61
CA ASN A 161 -4.01 -13.81 1.57
C ASN A 161 -4.01 -12.93 2.84
N LEU A 162 -3.42 -11.75 2.76
CA LEU A 162 -3.43 -10.77 3.84
C LEU A 162 -4.59 -9.76 3.69
N ALA A 163 -5.20 -9.65 2.52
CA ALA A 163 -6.33 -8.76 2.27
C ALA A 163 -7.50 -9.06 3.22
N ASP A 164 -7.84 -10.33 3.44
CA ASP A 164 -8.92 -10.73 4.35
C ASP A 164 -8.66 -10.34 5.82
N ARG A 165 -7.39 -10.14 6.20
CA ARG A 165 -7.02 -9.75 7.57
C ARG A 165 -7.21 -8.27 7.84
N VAL A 166 -7.03 -7.42 6.82
CA VAL A 166 -7.07 -5.96 6.93
C VAL A 166 -8.39 -5.37 6.45
N SER A 167 -9.14 -6.11 5.64
CA SER A 167 -10.45 -5.71 5.13
C SER A 167 -11.46 -5.43 6.27
N THR A 168 -12.31 -4.43 6.05
CA THR A 168 -13.46 -4.16 6.93
C THR A 168 -14.32 -5.42 7.12
N LYS A 169 -14.99 -5.53 8.26
CA LYS A 169 -15.90 -6.64 8.54
C LYS A 169 -17.36 -6.30 8.23
N THR A 170 -17.67 -5.02 8.09
CA THR A 170 -19.02 -4.52 7.82
C THR A 170 -18.98 -3.43 6.77
N ALA A 171 -20.04 -3.33 5.98
CA ALA A 171 -20.18 -2.23 5.02
C ALA A 171 -20.30 -0.88 5.75
N TYR A 172 -19.71 0.15 5.14
CA TYR A 172 -19.83 1.53 5.63
C TYR A 172 -19.80 2.53 4.47
N THR A 173 -20.29 3.75 4.73
CA THR A 173 -20.25 4.86 3.76
C THR A 173 -19.14 5.83 4.14
N TRP A 174 -18.37 6.29 3.14
CA TRP A 174 -17.36 7.32 3.32
C TRP A 174 -17.83 8.65 2.75
N THR A 175 -17.70 9.72 3.55
CA THR A 175 -18.22 11.06 3.19
C THR A 175 -17.18 12.17 3.26
N LYS A 176 -15.99 11.87 3.82
CA LYS A 176 -14.90 12.84 3.90
C LYS A 176 -14.26 13.01 2.51
N ALA A 177 -14.18 14.23 2.03
CA ALA A 177 -13.45 14.56 0.81
C ALA A 177 -12.02 15.06 1.15
N CYS A 178 -11.10 14.92 0.20
CA CYS A 178 -9.81 15.57 0.27
C CYS A 178 -9.99 17.11 0.34
N ALA A 179 -9.05 17.79 1.02
CA ALA A 179 -9.10 19.24 1.14
C ALA A 179 -8.91 19.89 -0.24
N ALA A 180 -9.93 20.59 -0.72
CA ALA A 180 -9.93 21.29 -2.02
C ALA A 180 -8.80 22.32 -2.15
N SER A 181 -8.27 22.82 -1.03
CA SER A 181 -7.17 23.78 -1.01
C SER A 181 -5.85 23.22 -1.58
N PHE A 182 -5.68 21.91 -1.64
CA PHE A 182 -4.46 21.27 -2.16
C PHE A 182 -4.61 20.78 -3.60
N ASP A 183 -5.82 20.82 -4.18
CA ASP A 183 -6.02 20.28 -5.52
C ASP A 183 -6.99 21.08 -6.38
N GLN A 184 -6.42 21.86 -7.30
CA GLN A 184 -7.18 22.60 -8.32
C GLN A 184 -7.77 21.72 -9.43
N ARG A 185 -7.48 20.41 -9.43
CA ARG A 185 -7.94 19.43 -10.44
C ARG A 185 -9.30 18.84 -10.12
N LEU A 186 -9.80 19.03 -8.91
CA LEU A 186 -11.14 18.59 -8.52
C LEU A 186 -12.18 19.35 -9.35
N LYS A 187 -12.98 18.61 -10.10
CA LYS A 187 -14.11 19.20 -10.80
C LYS A 187 -15.21 19.57 -9.81
N PRO A 188 -16.07 20.57 -10.13
CA PRO A 188 -17.25 20.82 -9.34
C PRO A 188 -18.03 19.54 -9.09
N SER A 189 -18.54 19.37 -7.88
CA SER A 189 -19.39 18.22 -7.55
C SER A 189 -20.58 18.16 -8.52
N PRO A 190 -20.92 17.01 -9.10
CA PRO A 190 -22.09 16.88 -9.94
C PRO A 190 -23.37 17.15 -9.11
N ASP A 191 -24.44 17.59 -9.75
CA ASP A 191 -25.74 17.82 -9.08
C ASP A 191 -26.21 16.57 -8.29
N ARG A 192 -25.85 15.39 -8.79
CA ARG A 192 -26.05 14.10 -8.13
C ARG A 192 -24.71 13.33 -8.09
N PRO A 193 -24.23 12.93 -6.91
CA PRO A 193 -23.01 12.12 -6.78
C PRO A 193 -23.10 10.81 -7.58
N TYR A 194 -21.95 10.27 -7.99
CA TYR A 194 -21.85 8.93 -8.57
C TYR A 194 -21.80 7.89 -7.47
N ARG A 195 -22.71 6.91 -7.49
CA ARG A 195 -22.68 5.80 -6.54
C ARG A 195 -21.56 4.84 -6.89
N VAL A 196 -20.57 4.76 -6.01
CA VAL A 196 -19.42 3.87 -6.16
C VAL A 196 -19.42 2.86 -5.03
N VAL A 197 -19.30 1.58 -5.38
CA VAL A 197 -18.98 0.52 -4.42
C VAL A 197 -17.47 0.28 -4.47
N ALA A 198 -16.79 0.43 -3.34
CA ALA A 198 -15.38 0.12 -3.17
C ALA A 198 -15.23 -1.22 -2.43
N ILE A 199 -14.50 -2.16 -3.01
CA ILE A 199 -14.16 -3.43 -2.37
C ILE A 199 -12.86 -3.23 -1.59
N ASP A 200 -12.94 -3.47 -0.28
CA ASP A 200 -11.85 -3.24 0.65
C ASP A 200 -10.92 -4.45 0.78
N PHE A 201 -9.81 -4.41 0.05
CA PHE A 201 -8.69 -5.36 0.23
C PHE A 201 -7.61 -4.83 1.18
N GLY A 202 -7.83 -3.68 1.80
CA GLY A 202 -6.89 -2.90 2.62
C GLY A 202 -6.81 -1.47 2.13
N ILE A 203 -7.97 -0.81 1.99
CA ILE A 203 -8.11 0.49 1.35
C ILE A 203 -7.49 1.61 2.18
N LYS A 204 -6.71 2.47 1.54
CA LYS A 204 -6.20 3.71 2.11
C LYS A 204 -7.28 4.78 2.18
N ARG A 205 -7.29 5.56 3.27
CA ARG A 205 -8.21 6.69 3.44
C ARG A 205 -8.08 7.73 2.33
N ALA A 206 -6.87 8.01 1.89
CA ALA A 206 -6.62 8.97 0.82
C ALA A 206 -7.35 8.57 -0.48
N ILE A 207 -7.47 7.28 -0.81
CA ILE A 207 -8.24 6.82 -1.97
C ILE A 207 -9.73 7.19 -1.82
N LEU A 208 -10.30 6.93 -0.63
CA LEU A 208 -11.70 7.26 -0.34
C LEU A 208 -11.94 8.78 -0.40
N ASP A 209 -11.03 9.56 0.23
CA ASP A 209 -11.07 11.02 0.21
C ASP A 209 -11.01 11.57 -1.23
N ARG A 210 -10.20 10.94 -2.12
CA ARG A 210 -10.11 11.32 -3.54
C ARG A 210 -11.38 10.98 -4.30
N LEU A 211 -11.94 9.78 -4.14
CA LEU A 211 -13.20 9.40 -4.79
C LEU A 211 -14.33 10.36 -4.43
N VAL A 212 -14.49 10.70 -3.15
CA VAL A 212 -15.48 11.67 -2.68
C VAL A 212 -15.19 13.07 -3.25
N GLY A 213 -13.92 13.49 -3.27
CA GLY A 213 -13.47 14.76 -3.84
C GLY A 213 -13.78 14.89 -5.34
N HIS A 214 -13.82 13.77 -6.07
CA HIS A 214 -14.23 13.70 -7.47
C HIS A 214 -15.76 13.54 -7.68
N GLY A 215 -16.55 13.69 -6.62
CA GLY A 215 -18.02 13.69 -6.69
C GLY A 215 -18.65 12.30 -6.59
N CYS A 216 -17.99 11.35 -5.96
CA CYS A 216 -18.56 10.04 -5.70
C CYS A 216 -19.20 9.96 -4.30
N GLU A 217 -20.29 9.21 -4.20
CA GLU A 217 -20.82 8.66 -2.95
C GLU A 217 -20.29 7.23 -2.82
N VAL A 218 -19.46 6.98 -1.79
CA VAL A 218 -18.69 5.73 -1.70
C VAL A 218 -19.26 4.83 -0.62
N THR A 219 -19.72 3.64 -1.00
CA THR A 219 -20.01 2.53 -0.09
C THR A 219 -18.85 1.54 -0.13
N VAL A 220 -18.24 1.29 1.01
CA VAL A 220 -17.13 0.35 1.16
C VAL A 220 -17.68 -0.99 1.62
N LEU A 221 -17.35 -2.06 0.89
CA LEU A 221 -17.75 -3.42 1.18
C LEU A 221 -16.52 -4.29 1.53
N PRO A 222 -16.71 -5.34 2.38
CA PRO A 222 -15.66 -6.31 2.69
C PRO A 222 -15.10 -7.01 1.45
N ALA A 223 -13.84 -7.47 1.52
CA ALA A 223 -13.21 -8.33 0.49
C ALA A 223 -13.98 -9.63 0.22
N SER A 224 -14.75 -10.11 1.19
CA SER A 224 -15.56 -11.32 1.10
C SER A 224 -16.92 -11.13 0.42
N SER A 225 -17.27 -9.93 -0.03
CA SER A 225 -18.55 -9.63 -0.68
C SER A 225 -18.68 -10.37 -2.02
N CYS A 226 -19.91 -10.78 -2.35
CA CYS A 226 -20.23 -11.38 -3.65
C CYS A 226 -20.81 -10.35 -4.62
N LEU A 227 -21.07 -10.77 -5.88
CA LEU A 227 -21.63 -9.90 -6.92
C LEU A 227 -23.00 -9.32 -6.50
N ASP A 228 -23.85 -10.14 -5.88
CA ASP A 228 -25.20 -9.71 -5.46
C ASP A 228 -25.12 -8.62 -4.38
N ASP A 229 -24.17 -8.74 -3.43
CA ASP A 229 -23.91 -7.69 -2.43
C ASP A 229 -23.55 -6.36 -3.10
N VAL A 230 -22.69 -6.40 -4.11
CA VAL A 230 -22.29 -5.20 -4.86
C VAL A 230 -23.48 -4.61 -5.61
N LEU A 231 -24.22 -5.42 -6.35
CA LEU A 231 -25.36 -4.97 -7.18
C LEU A 231 -26.54 -4.47 -6.35
N ALA A 232 -26.72 -4.94 -5.13
CA ALA A 232 -27.74 -4.44 -4.19
C ALA A 232 -27.61 -2.92 -3.93
N HIS A 233 -26.41 -2.37 -4.03
CA HIS A 233 -26.14 -0.93 -3.88
C HIS A 233 -26.36 -0.13 -5.18
N GLN A 234 -26.75 -0.77 -6.29
CA GLN A 234 -26.99 -0.15 -7.60
C GLN A 234 -25.84 0.79 -8.01
N PRO A 235 -24.57 0.31 -8.02
CA PRO A 235 -23.43 1.17 -8.29
C PRO A 235 -23.43 1.66 -9.74
N GLU A 236 -22.90 2.87 -9.95
CA GLU A 236 -22.57 3.42 -11.27
C GLU A 236 -21.14 3.09 -11.67
N GLY A 237 -20.30 2.70 -10.66
CA GLY A 237 -18.96 2.17 -10.86
C GLY A 237 -18.51 1.35 -9.66
N VAL A 238 -17.56 0.42 -9.87
CA VAL A 238 -16.95 -0.38 -8.81
C VAL A 238 -15.45 -0.13 -8.76
N PHE A 239 -14.96 0.06 -7.56
CA PHE A 239 -13.56 0.31 -7.26
C PHE A 239 -12.95 -0.90 -6.53
N LEU A 240 -11.82 -1.41 -7.03
CA LEU A 240 -11.04 -2.48 -6.41
C LEU A 240 -9.82 -1.87 -5.73
N SER A 241 -9.74 -1.94 -4.41
CA SER A 241 -8.74 -1.20 -3.65
C SER A 241 -7.34 -1.82 -3.72
N ASN A 242 -6.36 -1.05 -3.23
CA ASN A 242 -5.05 -1.54 -2.82
C ASN A 242 -5.16 -2.54 -1.67
N GLY A 243 -4.07 -3.21 -1.35
CA GLY A 243 -4.01 -4.14 -0.22
C GLY A 243 -2.71 -4.95 -0.17
N PRO A 244 -2.52 -5.72 0.92
CA PRO A 244 -1.33 -6.54 1.16
C PRO A 244 -1.46 -7.97 0.62
N GLY A 245 -0.32 -8.64 0.53
CA GLY A 245 -0.24 -10.08 0.27
C GLY A 245 -0.03 -10.45 -1.19
N ASP A 246 -0.21 -11.73 -1.47
CA ASP A 246 -0.12 -12.29 -2.81
C ASP A 246 -1.47 -12.16 -3.53
N PRO A 247 -1.55 -11.44 -4.66
CA PRO A 247 -2.81 -11.28 -5.39
C PRO A 247 -3.42 -12.62 -5.82
N SER A 248 -2.61 -13.63 -6.14
CA SER A 248 -3.10 -14.96 -6.55
C SER A 248 -3.80 -15.73 -5.42
N ALA A 249 -3.50 -15.38 -4.18
CA ALA A 249 -4.13 -15.96 -2.99
C ALA A 249 -5.49 -15.32 -2.63
N VAL A 250 -5.83 -14.16 -3.23
CA VAL A 250 -7.10 -13.46 -2.99
C VAL A 250 -8.19 -14.03 -3.91
N THR A 251 -8.44 -15.32 -3.80
CA THR A 251 -9.32 -16.07 -4.72
C THR A 251 -10.77 -15.56 -4.76
N GLY A 252 -11.32 -15.13 -3.62
CA GLY A 252 -12.63 -14.49 -3.54
C GLY A 252 -12.71 -13.18 -4.31
N GLY A 253 -11.69 -12.32 -4.17
CA GLY A 253 -11.58 -11.07 -4.91
C GLY A 253 -11.44 -11.27 -6.41
N ILE A 254 -10.65 -12.28 -6.84
CA ILE A 254 -10.52 -12.66 -8.26
C ILE A 254 -11.87 -13.13 -8.82
N ALA A 255 -12.60 -13.98 -8.08
CA ALA A 255 -13.91 -14.48 -8.50
C ALA A 255 -14.94 -13.34 -8.62
N LEU A 256 -14.97 -12.41 -7.66
CA LEU A 256 -15.80 -11.23 -7.72
C LEU A 256 -15.44 -10.34 -8.91
N ALA A 257 -14.15 -10.04 -9.11
CA ALA A 257 -13.69 -9.22 -10.23
C ALA A 257 -14.07 -9.85 -11.58
N LYS A 258 -13.97 -11.18 -11.72
CA LYS A 258 -14.40 -11.91 -12.90
C LYS A 258 -15.90 -11.74 -13.16
N ALA A 259 -16.73 -11.93 -12.14
CA ALA A 259 -18.18 -11.75 -12.25
C ALA A 259 -18.55 -10.30 -12.61
N LEU A 260 -17.82 -9.29 -12.08
CA LEU A 260 -17.99 -7.88 -12.44
C LEU A 260 -17.60 -7.60 -13.90
N VAL A 261 -16.51 -8.17 -14.39
CA VAL A 261 -16.08 -8.06 -15.81
C VAL A 261 -17.15 -8.63 -16.76
N GLU A 262 -17.83 -9.71 -16.37
CA GLU A 262 -18.91 -10.32 -17.14
C GLU A 262 -20.14 -9.41 -17.25
N GLN A 263 -20.34 -8.43 -16.38
CA GLN A 263 -21.41 -7.41 -16.49
C GLN A 263 -21.20 -6.43 -17.67
N LYS A 264 -19.99 -6.30 -18.20
CA LYS A 264 -19.57 -5.54 -19.40
C LYS A 264 -19.85 -4.02 -19.41
N SER A 265 -20.92 -3.57 -18.78
CA SER A 265 -21.36 -2.17 -18.80
C SER A 265 -20.91 -1.37 -17.55
N LEU A 266 -20.52 -2.04 -16.50
CA LEU A 266 -20.18 -1.40 -15.22
C LEU A 266 -18.72 -0.93 -15.23
N PRO A 267 -18.45 0.38 -15.08
CA PRO A 267 -17.09 0.90 -14.95
C PRO A 267 -16.34 0.27 -13.77
N LEU A 268 -15.13 -0.24 -14.02
CA LEU A 268 -14.25 -0.83 -13.02
C LEU A 268 -12.92 -0.09 -13.00
N PHE A 269 -12.46 0.25 -11.79
CA PHE A 269 -11.13 0.83 -11.58
C PHE A 269 -10.41 0.09 -10.46
N GLY A 270 -9.19 -0.42 -10.73
CA GLY A 270 -8.35 -1.11 -9.76
C GLY A 270 -7.05 -0.37 -9.47
N ILE A 271 -6.69 -0.25 -8.19
CA ILE A 271 -5.42 0.32 -7.73
C ILE A 271 -4.58 -0.77 -7.05
N CYS A 272 -3.30 -0.88 -7.43
CA CYS A 272 -2.28 -1.74 -6.84
C CYS A 272 -2.75 -3.21 -6.77
N LEU A 273 -3.14 -3.75 -5.62
CA LEU A 273 -3.70 -5.10 -5.50
C LEU A 273 -4.97 -5.25 -6.36
N GLY A 274 -5.85 -4.25 -6.39
CA GLY A 274 -7.05 -4.27 -7.22
C GLY A 274 -6.75 -4.30 -8.72
N HIS A 275 -5.69 -3.65 -9.17
CA HIS A 275 -5.18 -3.76 -10.54
C HIS A 275 -4.71 -5.20 -10.84
N GLN A 276 -3.97 -5.81 -9.92
CA GLN A 276 -3.48 -7.19 -10.07
C GLN A 276 -4.64 -8.20 -10.07
N ILE A 277 -5.60 -8.05 -9.15
CA ILE A 277 -6.82 -8.88 -9.11
C ILE A 277 -7.61 -8.75 -10.42
N LEU A 278 -7.75 -7.53 -10.96
CA LEU A 278 -8.42 -7.29 -12.24
C LEU A 278 -7.66 -7.98 -13.40
N GLY A 279 -6.33 -7.91 -13.42
CA GLY A 279 -5.50 -8.61 -14.40
C GLY A 279 -5.66 -10.12 -14.35
N LEU A 280 -5.67 -10.70 -13.14
CA LEU A 280 -5.92 -12.13 -12.91
C LEU A 280 -7.34 -12.54 -13.36
N ALA A 281 -8.36 -11.72 -13.07
CA ALA A 281 -9.74 -11.95 -13.50
C ALA A 281 -9.90 -11.94 -15.02
N LEU A 282 -9.07 -11.20 -15.73
CA LEU A 282 -9.01 -11.15 -17.20
C LEU A 282 -8.18 -12.30 -17.82
N GLY A 283 -7.58 -13.16 -16.98
CA GLY A 283 -6.83 -14.35 -17.44
C GLY A 283 -5.31 -14.16 -17.48
N GLY A 284 -4.79 -13.05 -16.99
CA GLY A 284 -3.36 -12.82 -16.79
C GLY A 284 -2.80 -13.59 -15.60
N THR A 285 -1.49 -13.48 -15.40
CA THR A 285 -0.75 -14.03 -14.25
C THR A 285 0.07 -12.95 -13.55
N THR A 286 0.44 -13.21 -12.30
CA THR A 286 1.32 -12.34 -11.51
C THR A 286 2.60 -13.07 -11.13
N PHE A 287 3.65 -12.32 -10.85
CA PHE A 287 4.91 -12.84 -10.34
C PHE A 287 5.45 -11.95 -9.23
N LYS A 288 6.24 -12.52 -8.33
CA LYS A 288 6.91 -11.78 -7.27
C LYS A 288 8.15 -11.09 -7.81
N LEU A 289 8.30 -9.81 -7.48
CA LEU A 289 9.52 -9.03 -7.75
C LEU A 289 10.58 -9.36 -6.69
N ASP A 290 11.86 -9.32 -7.07
CA ASP A 290 12.96 -9.65 -6.16
C ASP A 290 12.93 -8.80 -4.87
N PHE A 291 12.73 -7.48 -4.98
CA PHE A 291 12.65 -6.58 -3.84
C PHE A 291 11.42 -5.63 -3.87
N GLY A 292 10.60 -5.71 -4.91
CA GLY A 292 9.39 -4.88 -5.10
C GLY A 292 9.69 -3.40 -5.38
N HIS A 293 8.62 -2.64 -5.58
CA HIS A 293 8.67 -1.19 -5.77
C HIS A 293 8.03 -0.50 -4.57
N ARG A 294 8.83 0.29 -3.81
CA ARG A 294 8.34 1.10 -2.70
C ARG A 294 9.09 2.41 -2.64
N GLY A 295 8.38 3.49 -2.94
CA GLY A 295 8.96 4.84 -3.01
C GLY A 295 8.04 5.83 -3.72
N LEU A 296 8.47 7.08 -3.79
CA LEU A 296 7.65 8.22 -4.23
C LEU A 296 8.10 8.84 -5.56
N ASN A 297 9.03 8.22 -6.27
CA ASN A 297 9.70 8.82 -7.42
C ASN A 297 9.91 7.84 -8.57
N HIS A 298 8.98 6.88 -8.74
CA HIS A 298 9.04 5.94 -9.85
C HIS A 298 8.41 6.55 -11.10
N PRO A 299 9.18 6.68 -12.20
CA PRO A 299 8.63 7.17 -13.46
C PRO A 299 7.81 6.05 -14.14
N CYS A 300 6.56 6.34 -14.42
CA CYS A 300 5.67 5.45 -15.17
C CYS A 300 5.10 6.18 -16.39
N GLY A 301 4.86 5.46 -17.48
CA GLY A 301 4.28 6.08 -18.66
C GLY A 301 4.56 5.34 -19.96
N THR A 302 4.42 6.09 -21.05
CA THR A 302 4.72 5.68 -22.41
C THR A 302 5.81 6.56 -23.03
N THR A 303 6.16 6.32 -24.30
CA THR A 303 7.06 7.22 -25.02
C THR A 303 6.42 8.59 -25.20
N GLY A 304 6.95 9.60 -24.51
CA GLY A 304 6.53 11.00 -24.64
C GLY A 304 5.63 11.53 -23.51
N GLN A 305 5.12 10.65 -22.62
CA GLN A 305 4.38 11.09 -21.42
C GLN A 305 4.80 10.26 -20.23
N VAL A 306 5.27 10.92 -19.18
CA VAL A 306 5.77 10.30 -17.95
C VAL A 306 5.11 10.95 -16.75
N GLU A 307 4.68 10.14 -15.80
CA GLU A 307 4.18 10.51 -14.49
C GLU A 307 5.16 10.05 -13.43
N ILE A 308 5.40 10.86 -12.42
CA ILE A 308 6.15 10.44 -11.24
C ILE A 308 5.15 9.87 -10.23
N THR A 309 5.35 8.61 -9.86
CA THR A 309 4.35 7.84 -9.13
C THR A 309 4.83 7.36 -7.78
N SER A 310 3.87 7.21 -6.85
CA SER A 310 4.04 6.52 -5.59
C SER A 310 3.80 5.03 -5.78
N GLN A 311 4.68 4.18 -5.24
CA GLN A 311 4.64 2.73 -5.40
C GLN A 311 4.71 2.03 -4.04
N ASN A 312 3.95 0.95 -3.89
CA ASN A 312 4.07 0.01 -2.76
C ASN A 312 3.53 -1.36 -3.15
N HIS A 313 4.34 -2.16 -3.84
CA HIS A 313 3.95 -3.53 -4.21
C HIS A 313 5.16 -4.47 -4.32
N GLY A 314 4.94 -5.76 -4.03
CA GLY A 314 5.93 -6.83 -4.17
C GLY A 314 5.65 -7.77 -5.34
N PHE A 315 4.49 -7.63 -5.99
CA PHE A 315 4.09 -8.44 -7.15
C PHE A 315 3.76 -7.52 -8.33
N ALA A 316 3.84 -8.09 -9.54
CA ALA A 316 3.49 -7.39 -10.77
C ALA A 316 2.75 -8.34 -11.73
N LEU A 317 1.96 -7.78 -12.66
CA LEU A 317 1.35 -8.53 -13.76
C LEU A 317 2.40 -8.90 -14.80
N ASP A 318 2.35 -10.13 -15.29
CA ASP A 318 3.11 -10.55 -16.47
C ASP A 318 2.42 -10.03 -17.73
N ALA A 319 3.08 -9.09 -18.41
CA ALA A 319 2.57 -8.49 -19.64
C ALA A 319 2.28 -9.52 -20.74
N GLN A 320 3.04 -10.62 -20.79
CA GLN A 320 2.90 -11.66 -21.84
C GLN A 320 1.69 -12.56 -21.59
N SER A 321 1.21 -12.63 -20.35
CA SER A 321 0.04 -13.43 -19.98
C SER A 321 -1.30 -12.74 -20.26
N LEU A 322 -1.28 -11.43 -20.48
CA LEU A 322 -2.50 -10.64 -20.68
C LEU A 322 -3.14 -10.96 -22.05
N PRO A 323 -4.49 -11.12 -22.11
CA PRO A 323 -5.17 -11.41 -23.37
C PRO A 323 -5.14 -10.20 -24.31
N ALA A 324 -5.31 -10.42 -25.62
CA ALA A 324 -5.28 -9.37 -26.64
C ALA A 324 -6.34 -8.26 -26.46
N SER A 325 -7.41 -8.53 -25.68
CA SER A 325 -8.41 -7.54 -25.30
C SER A 325 -7.93 -6.52 -24.26
N VAL A 326 -6.77 -6.77 -23.64
CA VAL A 326 -6.16 -5.88 -22.63
C VAL A 326 -4.97 -5.16 -23.27
N GLU A 327 -4.92 -3.86 -23.07
CA GLU A 327 -3.80 -3.00 -23.47
C GLU A 327 -2.99 -2.61 -22.25
N VAL A 328 -1.67 -2.80 -22.31
CA VAL A 328 -0.73 -2.22 -21.34
C VAL A 328 -0.55 -0.75 -21.72
N THR A 329 -1.13 0.14 -20.93
CA THR A 329 -1.14 1.59 -21.22
C THR A 329 0.06 2.32 -20.64
N HIS A 330 0.65 1.83 -19.54
CA HIS A 330 1.84 2.41 -18.92
C HIS A 330 2.80 1.30 -18.47
N LEU A 331 4.08 1.60 -18.54
CA LEU A 331 5.16 0.78 -17.99
C LEU A 331 5.91 1.55 -16.91
N ASN A 332 6.40 0.86 -15.90
CA ASN A 332 7.44 1.40 -15.04
C ASN A 332 8.72 1.54 -15.88
N LEU A 333 9.26 2.76 -15.95
CA LEU A 333 10.38 3.04 -16.84
C LEU A 333 11.74 2.59 -16.29
N ASN A 334 11.79 2.15 -15.03
CA ASN A 334 13.01 1.60 -14.43
C ASN A 334 13.27 0.16 -14.88
N ASP A 335 12.22 -0.68 -14.97
CA ASP A 335 12.35 -2.12 -15.21
C ASP A 335 11.36 -2.70 -16.22
N ARG A 336 10.49 -1.85 -16.79
CA ARG A 336 9.50 -2.21 -17.81
C ARG A 336 8.36 -3.12 -17.32
N THR A 337 8.16 -3.25 -16.03
CA THR A 337 6.96 -3.93 -15.49
C THR A 337 5.68 -3.18 -15.86
N VAL A 338 4.55 -3.91 -15.88
CA VAL A 338 3.22 -3.32 -16.18
C VAL A 338 2.87 -2.32 -15.07
N ALA A 339 2.68 -1.06 -15.44
CA ALA A 339 2.30 0.00 -14.53
C ALA A 339 0.83 0.41 -14.65
N ALA A 340 0.22 0.21 -15.83
CA ALA A 340 -1.22 0.39 -16.01
C ALA A 340 -1.73 -0.44 -17.18
N MET A 341 -3.00 -0.83 -17.10
CA MET A 341 -3.70 -1.54 -18.18
C MET A 341 -5.13 -1.03 -18.34
N ALA A 342 -5.70 -1.24 -19.53
CA ALA A 342 -7.09 -0.98 -19.82
C ALA A 342 -7.66 -2.05 -20.76
N HIS A 343 -8.94 -2.38 -20.64
CA HIS A 343 -9.62 -3.20 -21.62
C HIS A 343 -9.99 -2.35 -22.85
N ARG A 344 -9.86 -2.93 -24.05
CA ARG A 344 -10.08 -2.20 -25.31
C ARG A 344 -11.54 -1.82 -25.55
N ASP A 345 -12.48 -2.67 -25.14
CA ASP A 345 -13.90 -2.56 -25.46
C ASP A 345 -14.79 -2.35 -24.22
N GLN A 346 -14.28 -2.56 -23.02
CA GLN A 346 -15.04 -2.43 -21.77
C GLN A 346 -14.53 -1.25 -20.93
N PRO A 347 -15.37 -0.63 -20.09
CA PRO A 347 -15.01 0.53 -19.28
C PRO A 347 -14.22 0.14 -18.03
N LEU A 348 -13.15 -0.59 -18.20
CA LEU A 348 -12.33 -1.03 -17.07
C LEU A 348 -10.84 -0.76 -17.30
N PHE A 349 -10.18 -0.36 -16.24
CA PHE A 349 -8.74 -0.12 -16.22
C PHE A 349 -8.18 -0.28 -14.80
N GLY A 350 -6.86 -0.38 -14.71
CA GLY A 350 -6.18 -0.42 -13.42
C GLY A 350 -4.78 0.16 -13.52
N VAL A 351 -4.30 0.65 -12.38
CA VAL A 351 -2.93 1.16 -12.22
C VAL A 351 -2.23 0.44 -11.07
N GLN A 352 -0.96 0.11 -11.27
CA GLN A 352 -0.14 -0.58 -10.26
C GLN A 352 0.33 0.36 -9.15
N TYR A 353 0.50 1.63 -9.47
CA TYR A 353 0.90 2.69 -8.57
C TYR A 353 -0.29 3.32 -7.83
N HIS A 354 0.01 4.24 -6.92
CA HIS A 354 -0.94 4.92 -6.05
C HIS A 354 -1.23 6.35 -6.54
N PRO A 355 -2.28 6.58 -7.36
CA PRO A 355 -2.60 7.91 -7.90
C PRO A 355 -3.08 8.88 -6.83
N GLU A 356 -3.55 8.38 -5.67
CA GLU A 356 -3.89 9.17 -4.50
C GLU A 356 -2.67 9.76 -3.81
N ALA A 357 -1.45 9.25 -4.10
CA ALA A 357 -0.23 9.55 -3.37
C ALA A 357 -0.37 9.20 -1.87
N SER A 358 -0.20 10.16 -0.96
CA SER A 358 -0.30 10.02 0.49
C SER A 358 0.52 8.83 1.04
N PRO A 359 1.89 8.96 0.98
CA PRO A 359 2.63 10.13 0.51
C PRO A 359 2.97 10.08 -0.97
N GLY A 360 3.35 11.21 -1.55
CA GLY A 360 3.96 11.27 -2.88
C GLY A 360 3.40 12.36 -3.79
N PRO A 361 3.83 12.38 -5.07
CA PRO A 361 3.36 13.32 -6.07
C PRO A 361 1.96 12.97 -6.58
N HIS A 362 1.22 13.98 -7.03
CA HIS A 362 -0.16 13.85 -7.51
C HIS A 362 -0.27 13.85 -9.04
N ASP A 363 0.80 13.55 -9.77
CA ASP A 363 0.80 13.54 -11.24
C ASP A 363 -0.29 12.62 -11.81
N ALA A 364 -0.54 11.50 -11.16
CA ALA A 364 -1.45 10.46 -11.59
C ALA A 364 -2.91 10.64 -11.11
N ASP A 365 -3.25 11.71 -10.39
CA ASP A 365 -4.59 11.93 -9.83
C ASP A 365 -5.71 11.94 -10.89
N HIS A 366 -5.40 12.29 -12.12
CA HIS A 366 -6.35 12.30 -13.24
C HIS A 366 -7.06 10.95 -13.49
N HIS A 367 -6.52 9.82 -12.97
CA HIS A 367 -7.17 8.51 -13.07
C HIS A 367 -8.50 8.44 -12.32
N PHE A 368 -8.65 9.16 -11.21
CA PHE A 368 -9.96 9.31 -10.54
C PHE A 368 -10.94 10.07 -11.44
N GLY A 369 -10.48 11.13 -12.10
CA GLY A 369 -11.28 11.86 -13.10
C GLY A 369 -11.69 11.00 -14.31
N ARG A 370 -10.78 10.11 -14.78
CA ARG A 370 -11.06 9.12 -15.83
C ARG A 370 -12.16 8.15 -15.39
N PHE A 371 -12.10 7.65 -14.16
CA PHE A 371 -13.14 6.76 -13.63
C PHE A 371 -14.52 7.43 -13.60
N VAL A 372 -14.57 8.67 -13.13
CA VAL A 372 -15.81 9.48 -13.15
C VAL A 372 -16.33 9.72 -14.57
N ALA A 373 -15.45 9.98 -15.54
CA ALA A 373 -15.83 10.15 -16.93
C ALA A 373 -16.47 8.89 -17.52
N LEU A 374 -15.91 7.70 -17.22
CA LEU A 374 -16.51 6.43 -17.65
C LEU A 374 -17.91 6.18 -17.08
N MET A 375 -18.18 6.63 -15.84
CA MET A 375 -19.53 6.59 -15.25
C MET A 375 -20.45 7.59 -15.91
N ALA A 376 -19.97 8.81 -16.21
CA ALA A 376 -20.76 9.86 -16.85
C ALA A 376 -21.25 9.47 -18.25
N GLU A 377 -20.42 8.78 -19.03
CA GLU A 377 -20.77 8.29 -20.38
C GLU A 377 -21.90 7.25 -20.37
N ARG A 378 -22.23 6.66 -19.21
CA ARG A 378 -23.23 5.59 -19.05
C ARG A 378 -24.44 6.00 -18.25
N ARG A 379 -24.50 7.23 -17.83
CA ARG A 379 -25.61 7.85 -17.12
C ARG A 379 -26.66 8.42 -18.08
#